data_26f9c44d504fed9a5469e0cdc3d791ae
#
_entry.id   26f9c44d504fed9a5469e0cdc3d791ae
#
_cell.length_a   1.000
_cell.length_b   1.000
_cell.length_c   1.000
_cell.angle_alpha   90.00
_cell.angle_beta   90.00
_cell.angle_gamma   90.00
#
_symmetry.space_group_name_H-M   'P 1'
#
loop_
_entity.id
_entity.type
_entity.pdbx_description
1 polymer ?
#
loop_
_entity_poly.entity_id
_entity_poly.type
_entity_poly.pdbx_seq_one_letter_code
_entity_poly.pdbx_strand_id
1 'polypeptide(L)'
;MLIIVVVSIVSCRSAKQIAVKKNIPSITEGRLLKNIENNELEYSTLFAKKMDISYKDGKGSNSLKASLKIKRDSFIQANVTAPLGIEVARILLTKDSIKFVDTYHKNFFVADYDYFYDKFDVRVSFDCVEKIITNAFFDFQDCAGLGKEKKYKLDKTELGYELSTVEERAISRKIKKFYKKKRKNKDFMLVLQRILIDPEYFRPVKVSVEDLDEDCLLYTSPSPRDTR
;
A
#
# COMPACT_ATOMS: atom_id res chain seq x y z
N MET A 1 -58.67 21.81 -17.32
CA MET A 1 -57.76 20.97 -18.09
C MET A 1 -56.52 20.76 -17.23
N LEU A 2 -56.46 19.60 -16.57
CA LEU A 2 -55.45 19.33 -15.52
C LEU A 2 -54.34 18.49 -16.14
N ILE A 3 -53.15 19.03 -16.28
CA ILE A 3 -51.99 18.33 -16.85
C ILE A 3 -51.28 17.60 -15.68
N ILE A 4 -51.40 16.29 -15.62
CA ILE A 4 -50.67 15.42 -14.69
C ILE A 4 -49.29 15.14 -15.31
N VAL A 5 -48.27 15.74 -14.71
CA VAL A 5 -46.86 15.43 -15.00
C VAL A 5 -46.47 14.19 -14.21
N VAL A 6 -46.32 13.06 -14.86
CA VAL A 6 -45.78 11.83 -14.29
C VAL A 6 -44.26 11.93 -14.32
N VAL A 7 -43.66 12.20 -13.15
CA VAL A 7 -42.22 12.12 -12.95
C VAL A 7 -41.83 10.65 -12.70
N SER A 8 -41.29 10.01 -13.70
CA SER A 8 -40.69 8.66 -13.58
C SER A 8 -39.32 8.77 -12.91
N ILE A 9 -39.26 8.37 -11.63
CA ILE A 9 -38.01 8.22 -10.90
C ILE A 9 -37.30 6.96 -11.40
N VAL A 10 -36.29 7.15 -12.26
CA VAL A 10 -35.37 6.08 -12.62
C VAL A 10 -34.46 5.80 -11.44
N SER A 11 -34.82 4.81 -10.63
CA SER A 11 -33.99 4.28 -9.56
C SER A 11 -32.77 3.59 -10.18
N CYS A 12 -31.60 4.23 -10.11
CA CYS A 12 -30.34 3.56 -10.35
C CYS A 12 -30.15 2.46 -9.30
N ARG A 13 -30.49 1.24 -9.63
CA ARG A 13 -30.07 0.07 -8.89
C ARG A 13 -28.56 -0.05 -9.03
N SER A 14 -27.84 0.29 -7.97
CA SER A 14 -26.45 -0.11 -7.81
C SER A 14 -26.39 -1.63 -7.99
N ALA A 15 -25.75 -2.09 -9.05
CA ALA A 15 -25.48 -3.50 -9.25
C ALA A 15 -24.65 -3.98 -8.05
N LYS A 16 -25.26 -4.68 -7.10
CA LYS A 16 -24.53 -5.49 -6.13
C LYS A 16 -23.66 -6.44 -6.97
N GLN A 17 -22.36 -6.24 -6.96
CA GLN A 17 -21.45 -7.27 -7.44
C GLN A 17 -21.75 -8.53 -6.63
N ILE A 18 -22.40 -9.48 -7.28
CA ILE A 18 -22.58 -10.83 -6.74
C ILE A 18 -21.16 -11.37 -6.71
N ALA A 19 -20.54 -11.41 -5.52
CA ALA A 19 -19.27 -12.08 -5.31
C ALA A 19 -19.52 -13.56 -5.68
N VAL A 20 -19.09 -13.95 -6.86
CA VAL A 20 -19.07 -15.36 -7.26
C VAL A 20 -18.17 -16.05 -6.24
N LYS A 21 -18.73 -16.93 -5.45
CA LYS A 21 -18.01 -17.67 -4.40
C LYS A 21 -16.99 -18.56 -5.11
N LYS A 22 -15.80 -18.02 -5.37
CA LYS A 22 -14.69 -18.73 -6.00
C LYS A 22 -14.28 -19.85 -5.06
N ASN A 23 -14.30 -21.09 -5.53
CA ASN A 23 -13.80 -22.21 -4.73
C ASN A 23 -12.26 -22.14 -4.70
N ILE A 24 -11.74 -21.44 -3.71
CA ILE A 24 -10.30 -21.22 -3.54
C ILE A 24 -9.68 -22.52 -3.00
N PRO A 25 -8.75 -23.16 -3.69
CA PRO A 25 -8.13 -24.40 -3.22
C PRO A 25 -7.28 -24.15 -1.96
N SER A 26 -7.12 -25.17 -1.13
CA SER A 26 -6.19 -25.10 -0.01
C SER A 26 -4.76 -25.17 -0.49
N ILE A 27 -3.89 -24.34 0.07
CA ILE A 27 -2.47 -24.24 -0.27
C ILE A 27 -1.67 -24.10 1.03
N THR A 28 -0.42 -24.53 1.02
CA THR A 28 0.51 -24.31 2.15
C THR A 28 1.16 -22.92 2.02
N GLU A 29 1.57 -22.32 3.16
CA GLU A 29 2.29 -21.04 3.20
C GLU A 29 3.48 -21.02 2.21
N GLY A 30 4.36 -22.01 2.30
CA GLY A 30 5.55 -22.05 1.43
C GLY A 30 5.23 -22.17 -0.06
N ARG A 31 4.15 -22.89 -0.43
CA ARG A 31 3.71 -22.97 -1.81
C ARG A 31 3.09 -21.66 -2.28
N LEU A 32 2.35 -20.97 -1.39
CA LEU A 32 1.79 -19.66 -1.70
C LEU A 32 2.91 -18.65 -1.93
N LEU A 33 3.90 -18.55 -1.03
CA LEU A 33 5.04 -17.64 -1.17
C LEU A 33 5.82 -17.90 -2.46
N LYS A 34 6.07 -19.16 -2.82
CA LYS A 34 6.71 -19.51 -4.09
C LYS A 34 5.88 -19.10 -5.31
N ASN A 35 4.54 -19.24 -5.24
CA ASN A 35 3.67 -18.80 -6.33
C ASN A 35 3.68 -17.27 -6.45
N ILE A 36 3.72 -16.54 -5.34
CA ILE A 36 3.84 -15.08 -5.33
C ILE A 36 5.14 -14.67 -6.02
N GLU A 37 6.27 -15.26 -5.65
CA GLU A 37 7.58 -15.00 -6.23
C GLU A 37 7.59 -15.28 -7.75
N ASN A 38 7.04 -16.40 -8.18
CA ASN A 38 6.97 -16.77 -9.60
C ASN A 38 6.04 -15.89 -10.44
N ASN A 39 5.14 -15.15 -9.80
CA ASN A 39 4.18 -14.26 -10.47
C ASN A 39 4.46 -12.79 -10.19
N GLU A 40 5.63 -12.46 -9.63
CA GLU A 40 6.05 -11.08 -9.45
C GLU A 40 6.16 -10.36 -10.81
N LEU A 41 5.85 -9.07 -10.82
CA LEU A 41 5.94 -8.27 -12.04
C LEU A 41 7.41 -8.13 -12.47
N GLU A 42 7.75 -8.70 -13.61
CA GLU A 42 9.05 -8.49 -14.23
C GLU A 42 9.03 -7.22 -15.09
N TYR A 43 9.91 -6.30 -14.79
CA TYR A 43 10.10 -5.08 -15.57
C TYR A 43 11.53 -4.55 -15.41
N SER A 44 12.04 -3.89 -16.43
CA SER A 44 13.26 -3.08 -16.34
C SER A 44 12.92 -1.61 -16.11
N THR A 45 11.85 -1.14 -16.73
CA THR A 45 11.30 0.20 -16.57
C THR A 45 9.79 0.14 -16.63
N LEU A 46 9.13 0.79 -15.68
CA LEU A 46 7.69 0.93 -15.62
C LEU A 46 7.33 2.41 -15.75
N PHE A 47 6.29 2.70 -16.53
CA PHE A 47 5.82 4.06 -16.73
C PHE A 47 4.30 4.14 -16.65
N ALA A 48 3.81 4.86 -15.64
CA ALA A 48 2.40 5.22 -15.50
C ALA A 48 2.21 6.69 -15.88
N LYS A 49 1.52 6.94 -17.01
CA LYS A 49 1.30 8.30 -17.54
C LYS A 49 0.31 9.11 -16.73
N LYS A 50 -0.69 8.46 -16.17
CA LYS A 50 -1.80 9.10 -15.44
C LYS A 50 -2.16 8.27 -14.24
N MET A 51 -1.96 8.85 -13.08
CA MET A 51 -2.42 8.32 -11.79
C MET A 51 -3.29 9.40 -11.15
N ASP A 52 -4.43 9.00 -10.61
CA ASP A 52 -5.28 9.89 -9.83
C ASP A 52 -4.95 9.70 -8.35
N ILE A 53 -4.57 10.78 -7.69
CA ILE A 53 -4.27 10.80 -6.25
C ILE A 53 -5.40 11.54 -5.57
N SER A 54 -6.13 10.86 -4.70
CA SER A 54 -7.15 11.49 -3.86
C SER A 54 -6.71 11.42 -2.41
N TYR A 55 -6.74 12.57 -1.74
CA TYR A 55 -6.46 12.63 -0.32
C TYR A 55 -7.48 13.52 0.39
N LYS A 56 -7.71 13.21 1.65
CA LYS A 56 -8.57 14.00 2.53
C LYS A 56 -7.70 14.67 3.57
N ASP A 57 -7.85 15.97 3.69
CA ASP A 57 -7.34 16.74 4.80
C ASP A 57 -8.51 17.25 5.66
N GLY A 58 -8.23 17.91 6.79
CA GLY A 58 -9.27 18.45 7.66
C GLY A 58 -10.15 19.51 7.00
N LYS A 59 -9.84 19.96 5.76
CA LYS A 59 -10.56 20.98 4.99
C LYS A 59 -11.40 20.41 3.85
N GLY A 60 -11.20 19.12 3.49
CA GLY A 60 -11.98 18.51 2.44
C GLY A 60 -11.26 17.36 1.70
N SER A 61 -11.80 17.03 0.53
CA SER A 61 -11.20 16.04 -0.37
C SER A 61 -10.53 16.75 -1.53
N ASN A 62 -9.24 16.46 -1.74
CA ASN A 62 -8.44 17.04 -2.80
C ASN A 62 -8.06 15.94 -3.81
N SER A 63 -7.90 16.33 -5.07
CA SER A 63 -7.49 15.45 -6.15
C SER A 63 -6.29 16.04 -6.89
N LEU A 64 -5.28 15.21 -7.11
CA LEU A 64 -4.10 15.52 -7.90
C LEU A 64 -3.93 14.45 -8.96
N LYS A 65 -3.13 14.75 -9.96
CA LYS A 65 -2.69 13.77 -10.96
C LYS A 65 -1.18 13.57 -10.81
N ALA A 66 -0.72 12.37 -11.13
CA ALA A 66 0.71 12.11 -11.18
C ALA A 66 1.07 11.30 -12.43
N SER A 67 2.30 11.45 -12.86
CA SER A 67 2.98 10.49 -13.71
C SER A 67 4.14 9.87 -12.94
N LEU A 68 4.39 8.59 -13.19
CA LEU A 68 5.38 7.82 -12.46
C LEU A 68 6.28 7.10 -13.45
N LYS A 69 7.59 7.17 -13.21
CA LYS A 69 8.60 6.39 -13.92
C LYS A 69 9.45 5.66 -12.90
N ILE A 70 9.53 4.34 -13.01
CA ILE A 70 10.36 3.49 -12.17
C ILE A 70 11.37 2.79 -13.06
N LYS A 71 12.63 2.91 -12.71
CA LYS A 71 13.68 2.04 -13.22
C LYS A 71 14.08 1.10 -12.09
N ARG A 72 13.84 -0.21 -12.30
CA ARG A 72 14.04 -1.24 -11.27
C ARG A 72 15.39 -1.08 -10.61
N ASP A 73 15.41 -1.17 -9.28
CA ASP A 73 16.61 -1.08 -8.43
C ASP A 73 17.46 0.20 -8.62
N SER A 74 16.92 1.26 -9.23
CA SER A 74 17.69 2.45 -9.59
C SER A 74 17.05 3.75 -9.12
N PHE A 75 15.87 4.07 -9.63
CA PHE A 75 15.14 5.28 -9.24
C PHE A 75 13.64 5.18 -9.44
N ILE A 76 12.92 5.99 -8.68
CA ILE A 76 11.50 6.27 -8.84
C ILE A 76 11.35 7.78 -9.03
N GLN A 77 10.78 8.19 -10.14
CA GLN A 77 10.47 9.59 -10.43
C GLN A 77 8.97 9.78 -10.52
N ALA A 78 8.45 10.73 -9.77
CA ALA A 78 7.05 11.14 -9.84
C ALA A 78 6.94 12.64 -10.14
N ASN A 79 6.05 12.99 -11.07
CA ASN A 79 5.66 14.38 -11.30
C ASN A 79 4.18 14.52 -10.91
N VAL A 80 3.90 15.46 -10.02
CA VAL A 80 2.57 15.69 -9.49
C VAL A 80 2.00 16.98 -10.06
N THR A 81 0.78 16.91 -10.56
CA THR A 81 0.09 18.02 -11.18
C THR A 81 -1.26 18.26 -10.49
N ALA A 82 -1.56 19.52 -10.25
CA ALA A 82 -2.88 19.98 -9.82
C ALA A 82 -3.90 19.87 -10.99
N PRO A 83 -5.20 20.05 -10.74
CA PRO A 83 -6.18 20.27 -11.78
C PRO A 83 -5.71 21.35 -12.78
N LEU A 84 -6.09 21.22 -14.05
CA LEU A 84 -5.63 22.06 -15.16
C LEU A 84 -4.17 21.82 -15.62
N GLY A 85 -3.50 20.78 -15.10
CA GLY A 85 -2.17 20.38 -15.58
C GLY A 85 -1.00 21.21 -15.01
N ILE A 86 -1.23 22.01 -13.98
CA ILE A 86 -0.19 22.80 -13.32
C ILE A 86 0.69 21.84 -12.50
N GLU A 87 1.96 21.76 -12.80
CA GLU A 87 2.91 20.97 -12.01
C GLU A 87 3.12 21.62 -10.66
N VAL A 88 2.91 20.85 -9.59
CA VAL A 88 3.04 21.31 -8.20
C VAL A 88 4.23 20.69 -7.49
N ALA A 89 4.64 19.48 -7.88
CA ALA A 89 5.81 18.83 -7.28
C ALA A 89 6.49 17.85 -8.23
N ARG A 90 7.79 17.68 -8.02
CA ARG A 90 8.61 16.58 -8.54
C ARG A 90 9.29 15.84 -7.42
N ILE A 91 9.30 14.53 -7.53
CA ILE A 91 9.92 13.65 -6.55
C ILE A 91 10.86 12.73 -7.31
N LEU A 92 12.08 12.59 -6.82
CA LEU A 92 13.03 11.61 -7.30
C LEU A 92 13.58 10.84 -6.09
N LEU A 93 13.29 9.56 -6.06
CA LEU A 93 13.83 8.62 -5.09
C LEU A 93 14.95 7.83 -5.75
N THR A 94 16.07 7.72 -5.08
CA THR A 94 17.18 6.82 -5.42
C THR A 94 17.46 5.91 -4.23
N LYS A 95 18.38 4.97 -4.33
CA LYS A 95 18.72 4.09 -3.20
C LYS A 95 19.18 4.86 -1.95
N ASP A 96 19.81 6.02 -2.14
CA ASP A 96 20.46 6.75 -1.05
C ASP A 96 19.81 8.10 -0.74
N SER A 97 18.91 8.59 -1.58
CA SER A 97 18.40 9.95 -1.43
C SER A 97 16.96 10.13 -1.93
N ILE A 98 16.32 11.09 -1.30
CA ILE A 98 15.01 11.64 -1.64
C ILE A 98 15.23 13.07 -2.09
N LYS A 99 14.84 13.40 -3.33
CA LYS A 99 14.87 14.76 -3.85
C LYS A 99 13.45 15.21 -4.12
N PHE A 100 13.06 16.31 -3.53
CA PHE A 100 11.74 16.88 -3.68
C PHE A 100 11.85 18.33 -4.16
N VAL A 101 11.06 18.68 -5.15
CA VAL A 101 10.92 20.05 -5.64
C VAL A 101 9.46 20.44 -5.52
N ASP A 102 9.18 21.46 -4.73
CA ASP A 102 7.89 22.14 -4.68
C ASP A 102 7.91 23.26 -5.73
N THR A 103 7.26 23.01 -6.85
CA THR A 103 7.24 23.96 -7.98
C THR A 103 6.33 25.16 -7.67
N TYR A 104 5.31 24.96 -6.83
CA TYR A 104 4.37 26.01 -6.46
C TYR A 104 4.98 27.05 -5.52
N HIS A 105 5.65 26.60 -4.44
CA HIS A 105 6.31 27.49 -3.49
C HIS A 105 7.78 27.77 -3.82
N LYS A 106 8.31 27.23 -4.93
CA LYS A 106 9.69 27.38 -5.38
C LYS A 106 10.74 26.92 -4.35
N ASN A 107 10.43 25.84 -3.65
CA ASN A 107 11.29 25.25 -2.64
C ASN A 107 11.79 23.87 -3.11
N PHE A 108 12.90 23.43 -2.57
CA PHE A 108 13.39 22.07 -2.76
C PHE A 108 14.09 21.58 -1.50
N PHE A 109 14.14 20.27 -1.35
CA PHE A 109 15.00 19.63 -0.36
C PHE A 109 15.62 18.36 -0.91
N VAL A 110 16.71 17.94 -0.29
CA VAL A 110 17.37 16.66 -0.49
C VAL A 110 17.57 16.05 0.89
N ALA A 111 17.17 14.81 1.05
CA ALA A 111 17.27 14.07 2.30
C ALA A 111 17.64 12.61 2.02
N ASP A 112 18.01 11.88 3.04
CA ASP A 112 18.08 10.43 3.06
C ASP A 112 16.73 9.84 3.53
N TYR A 113 16.68 8.52 3.72
CA TYR A 113 15.45 7.84 4.16
C TYR A 113 15.19 8.00 5.67
N ASP A 114 16.16 8.44 6.46
CA ASP A 114 15.97 8.76 7.87
C ASP A 114 15.04 9.95 8.06
N TYR A 115 14.91 10.82 7.03
CA TYR A 115 13.90 11.89 7.00
C TYR A 115 12.47 11.40 7.23
N PHE A 116 12.10 10.23 6.70
CA PHE A 116 10.76 9.66 6.96
C PHE A 116 10.61 9.25 8.43
N TYR A 117 11.67 8.70 9.01
CA TYR A 117 11.66 8.37 10.42
C TYR A 117 11.53 9.61 11.31
N ASP A 118 12.30 10.65 11.03
CA ASP A 118 12.27 11.89 11.79
C ASP A 118 10.94 12.65 11.71
N LYS A 119 10.26 12.55 10.57
CA LYS A 119 9.03 13.31 10.32
C LYS A 119 7.75 12.53 10.61
N PHE A 120 7.76 11.22 10.41
CA PHE A 120 6.56 10.38 10.41
C PHE A 120 6.69 9.14 11.29
N ASP A 121 7.82 8.96 11.96
CA ASP A 121 8.16 7.77 12.76
C ASP A 121 8.06 6.45 11.96
N VAL A 122 8.30 6.53 10.64
CA VAL A 122 8.21 5.40 9.71
C VAL A 122 9.57 5.14 9.08
N ARG A 123 10.13 3.97 9.33
CA ARG A 123 11.36 3.51 8.66
C ARG A 123 10.99 2.82 7.34
N VAL A 124 11.49 3.35 6.26
CA VAL A 124 11.32 2.78 4.91
C VAL A 124 12.65 2.85 4.15
N SER A 125 12.85 1.92 3.23
CA SER A 125 13.96 1.94 2.28
C SER A 125 13.44 2.18 0.86
N PHE A 126 14.35 2.48 -0.08
CA PHE A 126 14.01 2.56 -1.51
C PHE A 126 13.31 1.29 -1.99
N ASP A 127 13.86 0.12 -1.67
CA ASP A 127 13.32 -1.18 -2.11
C ASP A 127 11.90 -1.41 -1.56
N CYS A 128 11.64 -0.93 -0.35
CA CYS A 128 10.30 -1.00 0.23
C CYS A 128 9.30 -0.12 -0.54
N VAL A 129 9.67 1.12 -0.82
CA VAL A 129 8.83 2.06 -1.58
C VAL A 129 8.58 1.52 -2.98
N GLU A 130 9.60 0.97 -3.64
CA GLU A 130 9.47 0.35 -4.95
C GLU A 130 8.47 -0.81 -4.93
N LYS A 131 8.58 -1.74 -3.99
CA LYS A 131 7.65 -2.87 -3.81
C LYS A 131 6.22 -2.41 -3.55
N ILE A 132 6.02 -1.41 -2.69
CA ILE A 132 4.69 -0.85 -2.40
C ILE A 132 4.06 -0.28 -3.67
N ILE A 133 4.80 0.52 -4.43
CA ILE A 133 4.29 1.20 -5.63
C ILE A 133 4.02 0.20 -6.76
N THR A 134 4.85 -0.83 -6.90
CA THR A 134 4.69 -1.87 -7.93
C THR A 134 3.73 -2.97 -7.53
N ASN A 135 3.14 -2.86 -6.33
CA ASN A 135 2.26 -3.88 -5.75
C ASN A 135 2.92 -5.26 -5.66
N ALA A 136 4.23 -5.29 -5.41
CA ALA A 136 4.97 -6.50 -5.13
C ALA A 136 4.74 -6.95 -3.68
N PHE A 137 5.01 -8.22 -3.41
CA PHE A 137 5.00 -8.71 -2.04
C PHE A 137 6.17 -8.12 -1.24
N PHE A 138 5.90 -7.64 -0.04
CA PHE A 138 6.93 -7.13 0.85
C PHE A 138 6.63 -7.50 2.30
N ASP A 139 7.70 -7.64 3.08
CA ASP A 139 7.66 -7.78 4.52
C ASP A 139 7.97 -6.40 5.13
N PHE A 140 7.00 -5.84 5.86
CA PHE A 140 7.18 -4.51 6.44
C PHE A 140 8.30 -4.49 7.51
N GLN A 141 8.48 -5.55 8.26
CA GLN A 141 9.56 -5.61 9.26
C GLN A 141 10.94 -5.60 8.58
N ASP A 142 11.10 -6.32 7.47
CA ASP A 142 12.32 -6.30 6.66
C ASP A 142 12.55 -4.90 6.05
N CYS A 143 11.49 -4.29 5.52
CA CYS A 143 11.50 -2.92 5.02
C CYS A 143 11.95 -1.88 6.06
N ALA A 144 11.51 -2.05 7.30
CA ALA A 144 11.85 -1.17 8.41
C ALA A 144 13.22 -1.49 9.05
N GLY A 145 13.97 -2.44 8.51
CA GLY A 145 15.25 -2.88 9.09
C GLY A 145 15.14 -3.65 10.42
N LEU A 146 13.93 -4.13 10.73
CA LEU A 146 13.65 -4.87 11.98
C LEU A 146 13.89 -6.39 11.84
N GLY A 147 14.26 -6.84 10.63
CA GLY A 147 14.47 -8.23 10.28
C GLY A 147 13.22 -8.89 9.69
N LYS A 148 13.44 -9.97 8.92
CA LYS A 148 12.37 -10.66 8.21
C LYS A 148 11.43 -11.42 9.16
N GLU A 149 10.13 -11.39 8.86
CA GLU A 149 9.18 -12.28 9.52
C GLU A 149 9.49 -13.73 9.11
N LYS A 150 9.62 -14.60 10.10
CA LYS A 150 10.01 -16.01 9.86
C LYS A 150 8.85 -16.87 9.41
N LYS A 151 7.64 -16.48 9.75
CA LYS A 151 6.41 -17.24 9.48
C LYS A 151 5.22 -16.31 9.36
N TYR A 152 4.47 -16.53 8.29
CA TYR A 152 3.15 -15.93 8.14
C TYR A 152 2.08 -16.94 8.55
N LYS A 153 1.02 -16.45 9.17
CA LYS A 153 -0.20 -17.22 9.28
C LYS A 153 -0.94 -17.10 7.95
N LEU A 154 -1.28 -18.23 7.38
CA LEU A 154 -2.09 -18.30 6.18
C LEU A 154 -3.54 -18.65 6.56
N ASP A 155 -4.44 -17.76 6.21
CA ASP A 155 -5.87 -17.99 6.27
C ASP A 155 -6.47 -17.96 4.87
N LYS A 156 -7.53 -18.75 4.67
CA LYS A 156 -8.32 -18.76 3.45
C LYS A 156 -9.56 -17.91 3.67
N THR A 157 -9.75 -16.89 2.86
CA THR A 157 -10.92 -16.01 2.89
C THR A 157 -11.82 -16.24 1.67
N GLU A 158 -12.96 -15.60 1.61
CA GLU A 158 -13.82 -15.63 0.41
C GLU A 158 -13.23 -14.88 -0.78
N LEU A 159 -12.30 -13.96 -0.52
CA LEU A 159 -11.66 -13.09 -1.53
C LEU A 159 -10.30 -13.60 -2.02
N GLY A 160 -9.65 -14.47 -1.25
CA GLY A 160 -8.30 -14.94 -1.58
C GLY A 160 -7.58 -15.56 -0.39
N TYR A 161 -6.27 -15.61 -0.47
CA TYR A 161 -5.40 -16.04 0.61
C TYR A 161 -4.97 -14.83 1.43
N GLU A 162 -5.10 -14.91 2.75
CA GLU A 162 -4.62 -13.86 3.64
C GLU A 162 -3.37 -14.34 4.39
N LEU A 163 -2.27 -13.61 4.20
CA LEU A 163 -1.05 -13.77 4.99
C LEU A 163 -1.00 -12.72 6.09
N SER A 164 -0.79 -13.12 7.32
CA SER A 164 -0.65 -12.21 8.46
C SER A 164 0.60 -12.52 9.30
N THR A 165 1.27 -11.49 9.78
CA THR A 165 2.49 -11.62 10.60
C THR A 165 2.20 -12.07 12.03
N VAL A 166 0.95 -11.97 12.47
CA VAL A 166 0.54 -12.30 13.84
C VAL A 166 -0.80 -13.02 13.83
N GLU A 167 -0.91 -14.10 14.58
CA GLU A 167 -2.21 -14.69 14.91
C GLU A 167 -3.01 -13.75 15.83
N GLU A 168 -4.26 -13.46 15.51
CA GLU A 168 -5.13 -12.63 16.36
C GLU A 168 -5.15 -13.09 17.82
N ARG A 169 -5.18 -14.42 18.04
CA ARG A 169 -5.12 -15.01 19.39
C ARG A 169 -3.80 -14.78 20.11
N ALA A 170 -2.74 -14.46 19.37
CA ALA A 170 -1.40 -14.22 19.92
C ALA A 170 -1.10 -12.73 20.13
N ILE A 171 -1.94 -11.81 19.63
CA ILE A 171 -1.75 -10.36 19.72
C ILE A 171 -1.53 -9.92 21.17
N SER A 172 -2.41 -10.29 22.08
CA SER A 172 -2.30 -9.92 23.50
C SER A 172 -1.01 -10.43 24.17
N ARG A 173 -0.50 -11.59 23.75
CA ARG A 173 0.76 -12.15 24.24
C ARG A 173 1.97 -11.46 23.64
N LYS A 174 1.90 -11.12 22.34
CA LYS A 174 2.97 -10.37 21.66
C LYS A 174 3.06 -8.94 22.21
N ILE A 175 1.93 -8.27 22.45
CA ILE A 175 1.87 -6.95 23.08
C ILE A 175 2.54 -6.98 24.48
N LYS A 176 2.21 -7.94 25.33
CA LYS A 176 2.87 -8.07 26.66
C LYS A 176 4.40 -8.28 26.55
N LYS A 177 4.86 -9.09 25.59
CA LYS A 177 6.28 -9.28 25.32
C LYS A 177 6.95 -8.02 24.76
N PHE A 178 6.22 -7.29 23.92
CA PHE A 178 6.63 -6.03 23.33
C PHE A 178 6.93 -4.98 24.40
N TYR A 179 5.98 -4.67 25.27
CA TYR A 179 6.22 -3.69 26.35
C TYR A 179 7.37 -4.08 27.25
N LYS A 180 7.61 -5.37 27.47
CA LYS A 180 8.78 -5.84 28.20
C LYS A 180 10.10 -5.58 27.46
N LYS A 181 10.11 -5.63 26.11
CA LYS A 181 11.27 -5.35 25.25
C LYS A 181 11.48 -3.85 25.02
N LYS A 182 10.40 -3.09 24.78
CA LYS A 182 10.43 -1.63 24.57
C LYS A 182 11.06 -0.90 25.79
N ARG A 183 10.87 -1.41 27.00
CA ARG A 183 11.58 -0.91 28.19
C ARG A 183 13.11 -1.04 28.09
N LYS A 184 13.63 -1.91 27.20
CA LYS A 184 15.07 -2.14 27.00
C LYS A 184 15.61 -1.56 25.70
N ASN A 185 14.77 -1.41 24.68
CA ASN A 185 15.15 -0.89 23.37
C ASN A 185 14.00 -0.03 22.80
N LYS A 186 14.23 1.28 22.64
CA LYS A 186 13.21 2.24 22.18
C LYS A 186 12.80 2.05 20.71
N ASP A 187 13.66 1.42 19.89
CA ASP A 187 13.46 1.26 18.44
C ASP A 187 12.64 0.01 18.06
N PHE A 188 11.97 -0.61 19.01
CA PHE A 188 11.21 -1.84 18.75
C PHE A 188 9.75 -1.50 18.44
N MET A 189 9.30 -1.75 17.22
CA MET A 189 7.90 -1.65 16.78
C MET A 189 7.21 -3.02 16.81
N LEU A 190 5.94 -3.05 17.17
CA LEU A 190 5.09 -4.22 17.02
C LEU A 190 4.08 -3.98 15.90
N VAL A 191 4.39 -4.49 14.73
CA VAL A 191 3.59 -4.30 13.52
C VAL A 191 2.78 -5.54 13.20
N LEU A 192 1.50 -5.34 12.89
CA LEU A 192 0.63 -6.34 12.30
C LEU A 192 0.48 -6.03 10.82
N GLN A 193 1.05 -6.87 9.97
CA GLN A 193 0.84 -6.82 8.53
C GLN A 193 -0.15 -7.90 8.11
N ARG A 194 -1.13 -7.53 7.28
CA ARG A 194 -2.03 -8.44 6.59
C ARG A 194 -1.95 -8.18 5.10
N ILE A 195 -1.82 -9.25 4.33
CA ILE A 195 -1.69 -9.19 2.86
C ILE A 195 -2.73 -10.14 2.29
N LEU A 196 -3.71 -9.60 1.57
CA LEU A 196 -4.66 -10.38 0.80
C LEU A 196 -4.06 -10.64 -0.59
N ILE A 197 -3.98 -11.90 -0.97
CA ILE A 197 -3.41 -12.38 -2.22
C ILE A 197 -4.52 -12.91 -3.12
N ASP A 198 -4.54 -12.46 -4.37
CA ASP A 198 -5.44 -13.02 -5.39
C ASP A 198 -5.14 -14.50 -5.64
N PRO A 199 -6.15 -15.38 -5.65
CA PRO A 199 -5.95 -16.82 -5.77
C PRO A 199 -5.62 -17.28 -7.20
N GLU A 200 -5.78 -16.43 -8.20
CA GLU A 200 -5.55 -16.72 -9.61
C GLU A 200 -4.18 -16.21 -10.06
N TYR A 201 -3.88 -14.95 -9.72
CA TYR A 201 -2.64 -14.29 -10.15
C TYR A 201 -1.54 -14.33 -9.10
N PHE A 202 -1.84 -14.75 -7.87
CA PHE A 202 -0.89 -14.80 -6.74
C PHE A 202 -0.20 -13.46 -6.47
N ARG A 203 -0.92 -12.35 -6.63
CA ARG A 203 -0.44 -11.00 -6.38
C ARG A 203 -1.18 -10.36 -5.21
N PRO A 204 -0.55 -9.46 -4.46
CA PRO A 204 -1.22 -8.68 -3.45
C PRO A 204 -2.37 -7.86 -4.05
N VAL A 205 -3.57 -7.93 -3.47
CA VAL A 205 -4.71 -7.08 -3.83
C VAL A 205 -5.05 -6.10 -2.72
N LYS A 206 -4.55 -6.36 -1.52
CA LYS A 206 -4.71 -5.48 -0.38
C LYS A 206 -3.58 -5.73 0.60
N VAL A 207 -2.96 -4.68 1.05
CA VAL A 207 -1.98 -4.73 2.15
C VAL A 207 -2.43 -3.75 3.22
N SER A 208 -2.43 -4.19 4.46
CA SER A 208 -2.61 -3.32 5.62
C SER A 208 -1.46 -3.55 6.59
N VAL A 209 -0.94 -2.46 7.10
CA VAL A 209 0.11 -2.44 8.12
C VAL A 209 -0.42 -1.60 9.27
N GLU A 210 -0.44 -2.18 10.45
CA GLU A 210 -1.00 -1.60 11.66
C GLU A 210 0.08 -1.62 12.74
N ASP A 211 0.46 -0.44 13.23
CA ASP A 211 1.28 -0.35 14.42
C ASP A 211 0.37 -0.51 15.64
N LEU A 212 0.60 -1.58 16.38
CA LEU A 212 -0.21 -1.90 17.57
C LEU A 212 0.13 -1.03 18.79
N ASP A 213 1.12 -0.15 18.69
CA ASP A 213 1.51 0.79 19.74
C ASP A 213 0.90 2.19 19.54
N GLU A 214 0.56 2.59 18.29
CA GLU A 214 0.15 3.96 17.96
C GLU A 214 -1.17 4.09 17.19
N ASP A 215 -1.94 3.03 17.00
CA ASP A 215 -3.16 3.03 16.18
C ASP A 215 -2.95 3.57 14.74
N CYS A 216 -1.72 3.48 14.21
CA CYS A 216 -1.39 3.95 12.87
C CYS A 216 -1.67 2.88 11.81
N LEU A 217 -2.59 3.17 10.88
CA LEU A 217 -2.97 2.29 9.77
C LEU A 217 -2.36 2.79 8.47
N LEU A 218 -1.43 2.01 7.90
CA LEU A 218 -1.05 2.13 6.49
C LEU A 218 -1.88 1.16 5.65
N TYR A 219 -2.55 1.69 4.64
CA TYR A 219 -3.43 0.92 3.79
C TYR A 219 -3.09 1.13 2.32
N THR A 220 -2.84 0.04 1.58
CA THR A 220 -2.70 0.07 0.13
C THR A 220 -3.70 -0.89 -0.50
N SER A 221 -4.39 -0.41 -1.52
CA SER A 221 -5.28 -1.23 -2.36
C SER A 221 -5.11 -0.77 -3.80
N PRO A 222 -4.88 -1.68 -4.76
CA PRO A 222 -4.87 -1.33 -6.17
C PRO A 222 -6.23 -0.78 -6.57
N SER A 223 -6.23 0.16 -7.51
CA SER A 223 -7.47 0.69 -8.08
C SER A 223 -8.23 -0.43 -8.80
N PRO A 224 -9.58 -0.48 -8.70
CA PRO A 224 -10.39 -1.45 -9.45
C PRO A 224 -10.21 -1.41 -10.97
N ARG A 225 -9.54 -0.37 -11.50
CA ARG A 225 -9.24 -0.21 -12.93
C ARG A 225 -7.98 -0.95 -13.39
N ASP A 226 -7.14 -1.39 -12.45
CA ASP A 226 -5.86 -2.05 -12.76
C ASP A 226 -5.99 -3.58 -12.90
N THR A 227 -7.21 -4.11 -12.77
CA THR A 227 -7.52 -5.54 -12.87
C THR A 227 -8.09 -5.97 -14.24
N ARG A 228 -7.80 -5.21 -15.31
CA ARG A 228 -8.14 -5.60 -16.68
C ARG A 228 -6.91 -5.88 -17.51
#